data_8537d0eb2df622cf178ba0e73ca6c207
#
_entry.id   8537d0eb2df622cf178ba0e73ca6c207
#
_cell.length_a   1.000
_cell.length_b   1.000
_cell.length_c   1.000
_cell.angle_alpha   90.00
_cell.angle_beta   90.00
_cell.angle_gamma   90.00
#
_symmetry.space_group_name_H-M   'P 1'
#
loop_
_entity.id
_entity.type
_entity.pdbx_description
1 polymer ?
#
loop_
_entity_poly.entity_id
_entity_poly.type
_entity_poly.pdbx_seq_one_letter_code
_entity_poly.pdbx_strand_id
1 'polypeptide(L)'
;MPTVRTRIVTLISAVLLALAAALLIPPTASAAPPEQSTAARNPVIFVHGYNADPSVWGGLRDDFKADGYTDAELFTWGYDSSNSVNEVLAGEFDAYVDEVFAQSGATKVDVVAHSFGSLVTRWYVKYRGGTSTVDDWVSLGGPNHGTYISWACVTWNQACRDMSPGSYVQDELADGDETPGSVNYATWWSNCDEVINPDSSVLLSGATNNAAGCLDHNELLGDDGVSQGVRAFVAS
;
A
#
# COMPACT_ATOMS: atom_id res chain seq x y z
N MET A 1 34.03 -104.68 52.03
CA MET A 1 33.80 -103.29 52.41
C MET A 1 34.52 -102.35 51.46
N PRO A 2 33.92 -101.78 50.52
CA PRO A 2 34.50 -100.60 49.92
C PRO A 2 33.49 -99.48 49.85
N THR A 3 34.00 -98.32 50.13
CA THR A 3 33.31 -97.02 50.13
C THR A 3 33.15 -96.47 48.73
N VAL A 4 31.93 -96.11 48.42
CA VAL A 4 31.58 -95.43 47.17
C VAL A 4 31.79 -93.93 47.31
N ARG A 5 32.62 -93.32 46.49
CA ARG A 5 32.80 -91.87 46.40
C ARG A 5 31.91 -91.34 45.26
N THR A 6 30.89 -90.64 45.66
CA THR A 6 30.02 -89.89 44.76
C THR A 6 30.76 -88.65 44.25
N ARG A 7 30.89 -88.53 42.92
CA ARG A 7 31.36 -87.32 42.28
C ARG A 7 30.17 -86.45 41.89
N ILE A 8 30.10 -85.29 42.45
CA ILE A 8 29.09 -84.29 42.06
C ILE A 8 29.62 -83.60 40.81
N VAL A 9 28.89 -83.73 39.71
CA VAL A 9 29.15 -83.00 38.49
C VAL A 9 28.38 -81.71 38.57
N THR A 10 29.07 -80.60 38.70
CA THR A 10 28.48 -79.27 38.71
C THR A 10 28.24 -78.81 37.24
N LEU A 11 27.01 -78.77 36.80
CA LEU A 11 26.61 -78.17 35.52
C LEU A 11 26.55 -76.67 35.68
N ILE A 12 27.47 -75.99 35.04
CA ILE A 12 27.44 -74.50 34.92
C ILE A 12 26.54 -74.16 33.74
N SER A 13 25.35 -73.70 34.03
CA SER A 13 24.47 -73.13 33.02
C SER A 13 24.92 -71.70 32.69
N ALA A 14 25.50 -71.50 31.54
CA ALA A 14 25.78 -70.15 31.01
C ALA A 14 24.50 -69.52 30.54
N VAL A 15 24.00 -68.55 31.30
CA VAL A 15 22.87 -67.69 30.87
C VAL A 15 23.46 -66.57 30.00
N LEU A 16 23.27 -66.62 28.72
CA LEU A 16 23.56 -65.55 27.79
C LEU A 16 22.53 -64.44 27.98
N LEU A 17 22.89 -63.35 28.65
CA LEU A 17 22.13 -62.12 28.69
C LEU A 17 22.38 -61.38 27.39
N ALA A 18 21.41 -61.41 26.46
CA ALA A 18 21.40 -60.54 25.30
C ALA A 18 21.00 -59.13 25.74
N LEU A 19 21.95 -58.22 25.88
CA LEU A 19 21.64 -56.77 26.00
C LEU A 19 21.15 -56.28 24.66
N ALA A 20 19.84 -56.07 24.53
CA ALA A 20 19.24 -55.24 23.46
C ALA A 20 19.54 -53.76 23.76
N ALA A 21 20.60 -53.22 23.17
CA ALA A 21 20.81 -51.80 23.13
C ALA A 21 19.77 -51.14 22.23
N ALA A 22 18.67 -50.65 22.78
CA ALA A 22 17.74 -49.80 22.08
C ALA A 22 18.44 -48.48 21.75
N LEU A 23 18.86 -48.30 20.50
CA LEU A 23 19.32 -47.03 19.97
C LEU A 23 18.13 -46.07 20.00
N LEU A 24 18.08 -45.23 21.02
CA LEU A 24 17.22 -44.06 21.07
C LEU A 24 17.69 -43.07 19.98
N ILE A 25 17.14 -43.19 18.76
CA ILE A 25 17.29 -42.19 17.73
C ILE A 25 16.47 -40.99 18.21
N PRO A 26 17.09 -39.83 18.52
CA PRO A 26 16.30 -38.63 18.84
C PRO A 26 15.44 -38.30 17.62
N PRO A 27 14.18 -37.84 17.83
CA PRO A 27 13.36 -37.38 16.70
C PRO A 27 14.13 -36.24 16.01
N THR A 28 14.46 -36.43 14.75
CA THR A 28 14.95 -35.36 13.90
C THR A 28 13.86 -34.30 13.89
N ALA A 29 14.09 -33.16 14.56
CA ALA A 29 13.27 -31.99 14.40
C ALA A 29 13.26 -31.67 12.91
N SER A 30 12.12 -31.91 12.25
CA SER A 30 11.88 -31.45 10.90
C SER A 30 11.96 -29.92 10.98
N ALA A 31 13.03 -29.35 10.45
CA ALA A 31 13.09 -27.91 10.27
C ALA A 31 11.86 -27.53 9.44
N ALA A 32 11.02 -26.63 9.97
CA ALA A 32 9.98 -26.02 9.18
C ALA A 32 10.63 -25.50 7.88
N PRO A 33 9.96 -25.63 6.71
CA PRO A 33 10.46 -25.00 5.50
C PRO A 33 10.79 -23.53 5.83
N PRO A 34 11.89 -22.97 5.31
CA PRO A 34 12.13 -21.56 5.48
C PRO A 34 10.87 -20.84 5.03
N GLU A 35 10.25 -20.04 5.93
CA GLU A 35 9.23 -19.07 5.50
C GLU A 35 9.88 -18.30 4.36
N GLN A 36 9.32 -18.43 3.16
CA GLN A 36 9.69 -17.53 2.07
C GLN A 36 9.40 -16.14 2.62
N SER A 37 10.46 -15.40 2.92
CA SER A 37 10.38 -13.97 3.15
C SER A 37 9.82 -13.39 1.85
N THR A 38 8.51 -13.26 1.76
CA THR A 38 7.91 -12.32 0.83
C THR A 38 8.51 -10.98 1.23
N ALA A 39 9.21 -10.33 0.33
CA ALA A 39 9.66 -8.95 0.57
C ALA A 39 8.44 -8.22 1.15
N ALA A 40 8.63 -7.59 2.31
CA ALA A 40 7.54 -6.90 2.96
C ALA A 40 7.02 -5.86 1.96
N ARG A 41 5.71 -5.92 1.65
CA ARG A 41 5.05 -4.95 0.79
C ARG A 41 5.09 -3.58 1.46
N ASN A 42 5.13 -2.53 0.67
CA ASN A 42 4.91 -1.21 1.20
C ASN A 42 3.47 -1.10 1.73
N PRO A 43 3.24 -0.40 2.83
CA PRO A 43 1.89 -0.04 3.23
C PRO A 43 1.30 0.95 2.22
N VAL A 44 0.01 0.77 1.91
CA VAL A 44 -0.74 1.62 0.99
C VAL A 44 -1.52 2.66 1.79
N ILE A 45 -1.36 3.92 1.45
CA ILE A 45 -2.13 5.04 2.05
C ILE A 45 -3.16 5.54 1.04
N PHE A 46 -4.43 5.45 1.40
CA PHE A 46 -5.55 5.95 0.61
C PHE A 46 -5.94 7.36 1.06
N VAL A 47 -6.05 8.29 0.10
CA VAL A 47 -6.31 9.71 0.36
C VAL A 47 -7.54 10.17 -0.42
N HIS A 48 -8.63 10.50 0.30
CA HIS A 48 -9.90 10.90 -0.30
C HIS A 48 -9.87 12.30 -0.95
N GLY A 49 -10.89 12.61 -1.72
CA GLY A 49 -11.06 13.89 -2.39
C GLY A 49 -11.76 14.96 -1.54
N TYR A 50 -12.08 16.08 -2.19
CA TYR A 50 -12.80 17.18 -1.59
C TYR A 50 -14.17 16.75 -1.05
N ASN A 51 -14.48 17.18 0.16
CA ASN A 51 -15.75 16.91 0.86
C ASN A 51 -16.12 15.42 0.98
N ALA A 52 -15.13 14.55 0.99
CA ALA A 52 -15.27 13.11 1.22
C ALA A 52 -14.65 12.71 2.56
N ASP A 53 -14.66 11.43 2.88
CA ASP A 53 -14.07 10.84 4.07
C ASP A 53 -13.44 9.46 3.76
N PRO A 54 -12.67 8.85 4.70
CA PRO A 54 -12.00 7.58 4.47
C PRO A 54 -12.89 6.41 4.05
N SER A 55 -14.21 6.46 4.29
CA SER A 55 -15.13 5.35 3.98
C SER A 55 -15.27 5.07 2.49
N VAL A 56 -14.94 6.05 1.63
CA VAL A 56 -15.00 5.90 0.16
C VAL A 56 -14.08 4.80 -0.36
N TRP A 57 -13.07 4.41 0.41
CA TRP A 57 -12.07 3.41 0.05
C TRP A 57 -12.44 1.97 0.40
N GLY A 58 -13.65 1.73 0.95
CA GLY A 58 -14.07 0.41 1.44
C GLY A 58 -13.91 -0.68 0.38
N GLY A 59 -14.47 -0.46 -0.81
CA GLY A 59 -14.41 -1.42 -1.92
C GLY A 59 -12.99 -1.73 -2.36
N LEU A 60 -12.20 -0.70 -2.69
CA LEU A 60 -10.82 -0.89 -3.16
C LEU A 60 -9.94 -1.57 -2.08
N ARG A 61 -10.11 -1.22 -0.80
CA ARG A 61 -9.39 -1.89 0.29
C ARG A 61 -9.76 -3.38 0.40
N ASP A 62 -11.02 -3.73 0.19
CA ASP A 62 -11.45 -5.13 0.19
C ASP A 62 -10.83 -5.91 -0.99
N ASP A 63 -10.66 -5.26 -2.13
CA ASP A 63 -9.96 -5.85 -3.28
C ASP A 63 -8.46 -6.05 -3.00
N PHE A 64 -7.78 -5.10 -2.36
CA PHE A 64 -6.39 -5.28 -1.89
C PHE A 64 -6.29 -6.45 -0.90
N LYS A 65 -7.26 -6.60 0.01
CA LYS A 65 -7.31 -7.75 0.93
C LYS A 65 -7.51 -9.07 0.20
N ALA A 66 -8.31 -9.10 -0.87
CA ALA A 66 -8.46 -10.29 -1.71
C ALA A 66 -7.14 -10.70 -2.37
N ASP A 67 -6.25 -9.74 -2.65
CA ASP A 67 -4.89 -9.99 -3.15
C ASP A 67 -3.87 -10.28 -2.02
N GLY A 68 -4.35 -10.43 -0.78
CA GLY A 68 -3.57 -10.87 0.37
C GLY A 68 -2.92 -9.75 1.18
N TYR A 69 -3.32 -8.48 1.00
CA TYR A 69 -2.97 -7.41 1.95
C TYR A 69 -3.74 -7.59 3.26
N THR A 70 -3.13 -7.17 4.34
CA THR A 70 -3.75 -7.16 5.67
C THR A 70 -4.21 -5.75 6.05
N ASP A 71 -5.06 -5.63 7.08
CA ASP A 71 -5.44 -4.31 7.60
C ASP A 71 -4.25 -3.49 8.14
N ALA A 72 -3.15 -4.16 8.52
CA ALA A 72 -1.92 -3.51 8.97
C ALA A 72 -1.09 -2.90 7.84
N GLU A 73 -1.42 -3.20 6.59
CA GLU A 73 -0.76 -2.67 5.39
C GLU A 73 -1.63 -1.65 4.65
N LEU A 74 -2.90 -1.45 5.05
CA LEU A 74 -3.87 -0.61 4.35
C LEU A 74 -4.34 0.54 5.24
N PHE A 75 -3.82 1.72 5.01
CA PHE A 75 -4.09 2.93 5.78
C PHE A 75 -5.03 3.86 5.01
N THR A 76 -5.87 4.59 5.73
CA THR A 76 -6.74 5.63 5.14
C THR A 76 -6.56 6.92 5.90
N TRP A 77 -6.20 7.97 5.22
CA TRP A 77 -6.03 9.27 5.85
C TRP A 77 -7.33 10.08 5.81
N GLY A 78 -7.78 10.50 7.00
CA GLY A 78 -8.93 11.39 7.15
C GLY A 78 -8.46 12.81 7.47
N TYR A 79 -8.90 13.79 6.68
CA TYR A 79 -8.50 15.19 6.82
C TYR A 79 -9.66 16.14 6.43
N ASP A 80 -9.60 17.39 6.90
CA ASP A 80 -10.55 18.41 6.49
C ASP A 80 -10.16 19.00 5.13
N SER A 81 -10.71 18.43 4.07
CA SER A 81 -10.44 18.81 2.70
C SER A 81 -11.05 20.16 2.27
N SER A 82 -11.76 20.88 3.15
CA SER A 82 -12.51 22.08 2.79
C SER A 82 -11.92 23.39 3.30
N ASN A 83 -11.17 23.37 4.38
CA ASN A 83 -10.83 24.56 5.15
C ASN A 83 -9.35 24.98 5.14
N SER A 84 -8.43 24.11 4.73
CA SER A 84 -7.00 24.42 4.73
C SER A 84 -6.45 24.59 3.32
N VAL A 85 -5.37 25.33 3.20
CA VAL A 85 -4.59 25.42 1.95
C VAL A 85 -3.86 24.11 1.70
N ASN A 86 -3.64 23.78 0.44
CA ASN A 86 -3.04 22.52 0.02
C ASN A 86 -1.68 22.23 0.70
N GLU A 87 -0.84 23.24 0.88
CA GLU A 87 0.49 23.11 1.50
C GLU A 87 0.41 22.75 2.99
N VAL A 88 -0.63 23.21 3.69
CA VAL A 88 -0.89 22.84 5.09
C VAL A 88 -1.33 21.39 5.14
N LEU A 89 -2.29 20.99 4.29
CA LEU A 89 -2.74 19.60 4.20
C LEU A 89 -1.60 18.65 3.83
N ALA A 90 -0.72 19.06 2.92
CA ALA A 90 0.46 18.26 2.58
C ALA A 90 1.43 18.10 3.77
N GLY A 91 1.49 19.08 4.68
CA GLY A 91 2.23 18.97 5.93
C GLY A 91 1.57 18.05 6.97
N GLU A 92 0.25 18.03 7.01
CA GLU A 92 -0.51 17.07 7.83
C GLU A 92 -0.37 15.65 7.28
N PHE A 93 -0.34 15.51 5.95
CA PHE A 93 -0.09 14.21 5.30
C PHE A 93 1.33 13.70 5.57
N ASP A 94 2.34 14.57 5.54
CA ASP A 94 3.72 14.25 5.90
C ASP A 94 3.81 13.65 7.32
N ALA A 95 3.16 14.29 8.30
CA ALA A 95 3.06 13.77 9.67
C ALA A 95 2.33 12.41 9.72
N TYR A 96 1.29 12.23 8.91
CA TYR A 96 0.58 10.95 8.84
C TYR A 96 1.44 9.82 8.23
N VAL A 97 2.28 10.13 7.24
CA VAL A 97 3.26 9.16 6.70
C VAL A 97 4.23 8.70 7.79
N ASP A 98 4.71 9.62 8.63
CA ASP A 98 5.57 9.28 9.78
C ASP A 98 4.84 8.34 10.76
N GLU A 99 3.54 8.56 11.01
CA GLU A 99 2.73 7.65 11.83
C GLU A 99 2.62 6.25 11.20
N VAL A 100 2.42 6.16 9.88
CA VAL A 100 2.39 4.89 9.15
C VAL A 100 3.74 4.16 9.26
N PHE A 101 4.85 4.86 9.13
CA PHE A 101 6.18 4.27 9.33
C PHE A 101 6.37 3.77 10.76
N ALA A 102 5.94 4.52 11.75
CA ALA A 102 6.04 4.11 13.15
C ALA A 102 5.18 2.85 13.45
N GLN A 103 4.05 2.69 12.79
CA GLN A 103 3.14 1.55 12.97
C GLN A 103 3.59 0.31 12.18
N SER A 104 4.05 0.49 10.95
CA SER A 104 4.36 -0.60 10.02
C SER A 104 5.83 -1.05 10.07
N GLY A 105 6.73 -0.16 10.49
CA GLY A 105 8.19 -0.38 10.39
C GLY A 105 8.73 -0.24 8.96
N ALA A 106 7.89 0.16 8.01
CA ALA A 106 8.28 0.41 6.63
C ALA A 106 9.12 1.70 6.51
N THR A 107 9.82 1.84 5.39
CA THR A 107 10.58 3.04 5.03
C THR A 107 10.08 3.69 3.75
N LYS A 108 9.15 3.03 3.07
CA LYS A 108 8.43 3.52 1.91
C LYS A 108 6.94 3.20 2.03
N VAL A 109 6.12 3.98 1.37
CA VAL A 109 4.67 3.79 1.25
C VAL A 109 4.27 3.90 -0.22
N ASP A 110 3.13 3.28 -0.54
CA ASP A 110 2.42 3.53 -1.78
C ASP A 110 1.22 4.43 -1.49
N VAL A 111 0.95 5.36 -2.37
CA VAL A 111 -0.11 6.36 -2.19
C VAL A 111 -1.14 6.22 -3.29
N VAL A 112 -2.40 6.04 -2.91
CA VAL A 112 -3.55 6.04 -3.83
C VAL A 112 -4.47 7.20 -3.45
N ALA A 113 -4.52 8.20 -4.30
CA ALA A 113 -5.27 9.42 -4.06
C ALA A 113 -6.42 9.60 -5.06
N HIS A 114 -7.53 10.19 -4.62
CA HIS A 114 -8.65 10.53 -5.46
C HIS A 114 -8.87 12.05 -5.49
N SER A 115 -9.18 12.59 -6.67
CA SER A 115 -9.61 13.97 -6.83
C SER A 115 -8.63 14.97 -6.18
N PHE A 116 -9.12 15.89 -5.33
CA PHE A 116 -8.31 16.86 -4.59
C PHE A 116 -7.16 16.24 -3.78
N GLY A 117 -7.35 15.02 -3.24
CA GLY A 117 -6.30 14.31 -2.52
C GLY A 117 -5.03 14.09 -3.36
N SER A 118 -5.16 14.05 -4.69
CA SER A 118 -4.02 13.98 -5.60
C SER A 118 -3.14 15.22 -5.54
N LEU A 119 -3.70 16.42 -5.40
CA LEU A 119 -2.91 17.66 -5.26
C LEU A 119 -2.16 17.68 -3.94
N VAL A 120 -2.83 17.30 -2.85
CA VAL A 120 -2.24 17.27 -1.51
C VAL A 120 -1.04 16.30 -1.48
N THR A 121 -1.23 15.09 -1.97
CA THR A 121 -0.19 14.07 -1.95
C THR A 121 0.93 14.34 -2.96
N ARG A 122 0.60 14.92 -4.13
CA ARG A 122 1.60 15.34 -5.10
C ARG A 122 2.47 16.50 -4.58
N TRP A 123 1.88 17.44 -3.80
CA TRP A 123 2.65 18.47 -3.11
C TRP A 123 3.60 17.87 -2.07
N TYR A 124 3.15 16.89 -1.30
CA TYR A 124 4.00 16.15 -0.38
C TYR A 124 5.18 15.50 -1.11
N VAL A 125 4.91 14.80 -2.22
CA VAL A 125 5.97 14.15 -3.00
C VAL A 125 6.99 15.18 -3.49
N LYS A 126 6.53 16.28 -4.05
CA LYS A 126 7.41 17.27 -4.71
C LYS A 126 8.18 18.14 -3.72
N TYR A 127 7.58 18.53 -2.58
CA TYR A 127 8.10 19.58 -1.72
C TYR A 127 8.35 19.19 -0.26
N ARG A 128 7.96 17.98 0.14
CA ARG A 128 8.07 17.56 1.55
C ARG A 128 8.81 16.23 1.75
N GLY A 129 9.66 15.87 0.81
CA GLY A 129 10.51 14.68 0.94
C GLY A 129 9.89 13.39 0.43
N GLY A 130 8.67 13.42 -0.09
CA GLY A 130 7.96 12.25 -0.62
C GLY A 130 8.72 11.52 -1.74
N THR A 131 9.64 12.20 -2.46
CA THR A 131 10.51 11.54 -3.45
C THR A 131 11.42 10.46 -2.87
N SER A 132 11.64 10.45 -1.55
CA SER A 132 12.44 9.42 -0.87
C SER A 132 11.60 8.39 -0.12
N THR A 133 10.33 8.68 0.14
CA THR A 133 9.45 7.91 1.01
C THR A 133 8.26 7.26 0.29
N VAL A 134 7.90 7.74 -0.89
CA VAL A 134 6.88 7.13 -1.76
C VAL A 134 7.56 6.25 -2.80
N ASP A 135 7.02 5.05 -3.01
CA ASP A 135 7.44 4.14 -4.08
C ASP A 135 6.53 4.29 -5.29
N ASP A 136 5.23 4.07 -5.08
CA ASP A 136 4.20 4.22 -6.08
C ASP A 136 3.21 5.33 -5.71
N TRP A 137 2.91 6.22 -6.66
CA TRP A 137 1.92 7.27 -6.50
C TRP A 137 0.84 7.15 -7.57
N VAL A 138 -0.41 7.00 -7.14
CA VAL A 138 -1.59 6.81 -8.00
C VAL A 138 -2.57 7.94 -7.80
N SER A 139 -3.08 8.49 -8.91
CA SER A 139 -4.12 9.52 -8.94
C SER A 139 -5.34 9.04 -9.71
N LEU A 140 -6.47 8.95 -9.04
CA LEU A 140 -7.78 8.66 -9.63
C LEU A 140 -8.54 9.97 -9.83
N GLY A 141 -8.76 10.40 -11.04
CA GLY A 141 -9.49 11.64 -11.35
C GLY A 141 -8.90 12.88 -10.66
N GLY A 142 -7.57 12.94 -10.48
CA GLY A 142 -6.93 14.10 -9.86
C GLY A 142 -6.92 15.32 -10.79
N PRO A 143 -7.29 16.53 -10.32
CA PRO A 143 -7.18 17.77 -11.09
C PRO A 143 -5.72 18.23 -11.19
N ASN A 144 -4.86 17.41 -11.79
CA ASN A 144 -3.39 17.61 -11.80
C ASN A 144 -2.95 18.88 -12.55
N HIS A 145 -3.82 19.45 -13.40
CA HIS A 145 -3.68 20.76 -14.04
C HIS A 145 -4.91 21.65 -13.79
N GLY A 146 -5.63 21.38 -12.70
CA GLY A 146 -6.83 22.09 -12.29
C GLY A 146 -8.11 21.58 -12.94
N THR A 147 -9.22 22.15 -12.54
CA THR A 147 -10.54 21.93 -13.16
C THR A 147 -11.35 23.22 -13.20
N TYR A 148 -12.02 23.47 -14.32
CA TYR A 148 -12.91 24.63 -14.45
C TYR A 148 -14.15 24.55 -13.55
N ILE A 149 -14.55 23.35 -13.13
CA ILE A 149 -15.68 23.15 -12.21
C ILE A 149 -15.41 23.82 -10.84
N SER A 150 -14.16 23.95 -10.44
CA SER A 150 -13.74 24.64 -9.21
C SER A 150 -14.21 26.11 -9.14
N TRP A 151 -14.41 26.76 -10.29
CA TRP A 151 -14.87 28.16 -10.35
C TRP A 151 -16.25 28.36 -9.73
N ALA A 152 -17.05 27.32 -9.62
CA ALA A 152 -18.35 27.38 -8.95
C ALA A 152 -18.23 27.70 -7.44
N CYS A 153 -17.07 27.47 -6.81
CA CYS A 153 -16.87 27.60 -5.36
C CYS A 153 -15.62 28.39 -4.94
N VAL A 154 -14.81 28.92 -5.85
CA VAL A 154 -13.55 29.64 -5.55
C VAL A 154 -13.72 30.83 -4.59
N THR A 155 -14.91 31.45 -4.55
CA THR A 155 -15.14 32.65 -3.75
C THR A 155 -15.21 32.38 -2.25
N TRP A 156 -15.55 31.15 -1.85
CA TRP A 156 -15.74 30.79 -0.45
C TRP A 156 -15.01 29.54 0.01
N ASN A 157 -14.41 28.76 -0.90
CA ASN A 157 -13.77 27.49 -0.55
C ASN A 157 -12.31 27.45 -0.99
N GLN A 158 -11.41 27.05 -0.08
CA GLN A 158 -9.96 27.03 -0.33
C GLN A 158 -9.58 25.90 -1.30
N ALA A 159 -10.12 24.71 -1.14
CA ALA A 159 -9.81 23.59 -2.06
C ALA A 159 -10.21 23.94 -3.51
N CYS A 160 -11.32 24.66 -3.69
CA CYS A 160 -11.71 25.14 -5.02
C CYS A 160 -10.70 26.12 -5.60
N ARG A 161 -10.14 27.01 -4.78
CA ARG A 161 -9.05 27.90 -5.22
C ARG A 161 -7.83 27.11 -5.65
N ASP A 162 -7.43 26.13 -4.86
CA ASP A 162 -6.26 25.30 -5.14
C ASP A 162 -6.44 24.41 -6.38
N MET A 163 -7.67 23.93 -6.63
CA MET A 163 -8.03 23.17 -7.83
C MET A 163 -8.25 24.03 -9.08
N SER A 164 -8.27 25.34 -8.97
CA SER A 164 -8.51 26.20 -10.15
C SER A 164 -7.31 26.23 -11.08
N PRO A 165 -7.53 26.13 -12.41
CA PRO A 165 -6.45 26.32 -13.38
C PRO A 165 -5.76 27.66 -13.19
N GLY A 166 -4.40 27.67 -13.16
CA GLY A 166 -3.59 28.85 -12.91
C GLY A 166 -3.60 29.34 -11.45
N SER A 167 -4.04 28.52 -10.51
CA SER A 167 -3.81 28.78 -9.10
C SER A 167 -2.33 28.60 -8.74
N TYR A 168 -1.90 29.22 -7.64
CA TYR A 168 -0.54 29.03 -7.12
C TYR A 168 -0.17 27.54 -6.97
N VAL A 169 -1.09 26.74 -6.44
CA VAL A 169 -0.85 25.29 -6.26
C VAL A 169 -0.65 24.59 -7.60
N GLN A 170 -1.46 24.91 -8.62
CA GLN A 170 -1.32 24.31 -9.94
C GLN A 170 -0.01 24.75 -10.62
N ASP A 171 0.33 26.04 -10.53
CA ASP A 171 1.53 26.59 -11.16
C ASP A 171 2.80 25.96 -10.53
N GLU A 172 2.86 25.84 -9.20
CA GLU A 172 3.98 25.19 -8.51
C GLU A 172 4.09 23.70 -8.83
N LEU A 173 2.97 22.99 -8.87
CA LEU A 173 2.97 21.55 -9.20
C LEU A 173 3.35 21.28 -10.65
N ALA A 174 3.07 22.21 -11.57
CA ALA A 174 3.46 22.12 -12.98
C ALA A 174 4.87 22.64 -13.25
N ASP A 175 5.50 23.40 -12.34
CA ASP A 175 6.85 23.94 -12.55
C ASP A 175 7.90 22.82 -12.60
N GLY A 176 8.68 22.78 -13.67
CA GLY A 176 9.75 21.81 -13.87
C GLY A 176 9.25 20.39 -14.07
N ASP A 177 9.75 19.44 -13.23
CA ASP A 177 9.38 18.03 -13.31
C ASP A 177 8.05 17.76 -12.60
N GLU A 178 7.06 17.26 -13.33
CA GLU A 178 5.73 16.91 -12.77
C GLU A 178 5.74 15.61 -12.00
N THR A 179 6.74 14.75 -12.24
CA THR A 179 6.90 13.42 -11.65
C THR A 179 8.30 13.23 -11.06
N PRO A 180 8.68 14.07 -10.08
CA PRO A 180 10.06 14.13 -9.60
C PRO A 180 10.50 12.86 -8.87
N GLY A 181 11.82 12.60 -8.93
CA GLY A 181 12.47 11.53 -8.18
C GLY A 181 12.41 10.16 -8.85
N SER A 182 12.49 9.11 -8.03
CA SER A 182 12.40 7.72 -8.48
C SER A 182 11.05 7.08 -8.16
N VAL A 183 10.06 7.90 -7.87
CA VAL A 183 8.67 7.46 -7.62
C VAL A 183 8.06 7.00 -8.94
N ASN A 184 7.32 5.90 -8.93
CA ASN A 184 6.51 5.50 -10.07
C ASN A 184 5.17 6.23 -10.01
N TYR A 185 4.79 6.88 -11.09
CA TYR A 185 3.54 7.66 -11.14
C TYR A 185 2.55 7.02 -12.10
N ALA A 186 1.28 6.90 -11.66
CA ALA A 186 0.18 6.51 -12.52
C ALA A 186 -1.05 7.39 -12.31
N THR A 187 -1.80 7.62 -13.37
CA THR A 187 -3.08 8.30 -13.32
C THR A 187 -4.17 7.46 -13.97
N TRP A 188 -5.40 7.59 -13.47
CA TRP A 188 -6.61 7.06 -14.10
C TRP A 188 -7.57 8.22 -14.39
N TRP A 189 -7.97 8.34 -15.64
CA TRP A 189 -8.86 9.40 -16.12
C TRP A 189 -10.06 8.81 -16.87
N SER A 190 -11.18 9.51 -16.84
CA SER A 190 -12.40 9.16 -17.57
C SER A 190 -12.80 10.28 -18.50
N ASN A 191 -13.27 9.93 -19.71
CA ASN A 191 -13.82 10.90 -20.65
C ASN A 191 -15.28 11.30 -20.36
N CYS A 192 -15.85 10.79 -19.28
CA CYS A 192 -17.18 11.13 -18.78
C CYS A 192 -17.12 11.78 -17.38
N ASP A 193 -15.91 12.07 -16.88
CA ASP A 193 -15.73 12.71 -15.57
C ASP A 193 -16.35 14.13 -15.60
N GLU A 194 -17.43 14.30 -14.84
CA GLU A 194 -18.18 15.57 -14.79
C GLU A 194 -17.55 16.62 -13.88
N VAL A 195 -16.52 16.22 -13.08
CA VAL A 195 -15.85 17.09 -12.12
C VAL A 195 -14.51 17.58 -12.66
N ILE A 196 -13.74 16.74 -13.32
CA ILE A 196 -12.44 17.13 -13.87
C ILE A 196 -12.59 17.56 -15.32
N ASN A 197 -12.59 18.86 -15.52
CA ASN A 197 -12.78 19.49 -16.84
C ASN A 197 -11.67 20.52 -17.11
N PRO A 198 -10.87 20.34 -18.18
CA PRO A 198 -10.91 19.22 -19.13
C PRO A 198 -10.39 17.90 -18.54
N ASP A 199 -10.87 16.77 -19.06
CA ASP A 199 -10.44 15.40 -18.63
C ASP A 199 -8.93 15.22 -18.77
N SER A 200 -8.30 15.86 -19.77
CA SER A 200 -6.84 15.86 -19.97
C SER A 200 -6.05 16.48 -18.81
N SER A 201 -6.73 17.19 -17.91
CA SER A 201 -6.13 17.74 -16.68
C SER A 201 -5.61 16.67 -15.72
N VAL A 202 -6.11 15.45 -15.82
CA VAL A 202 -5.65 14.31 -15.00
C VAL A 202 -4.26 13.83 -15.42
N LEU A 203 -3.91 13.96 -16.69
CA LEU A 203 -2.68 13.41 -17.26
C LEU A 203 -1.44 14.12 -16.67
N LEU A 204 -0.37 13.37 -16.43
CA LEU A 204 0.92 13.90 -16.01
C LEU A 204 2.02 13.48 -17.00
N SER A 205 2.93 14.41 -17.29
CA SER A 205 4.15 14.10 -18.03
C SER A 205 5.04 13.20 -17.17
N GLY A 206 5.52 12.09 -17.75
CA GLY A 206 6.34 11.11 -17.03
C GLY A 206 5.57 10.03 -16.28
N ALA A 207 4.24 10.13 -16.16
CA ALA A 207 3.41 9.11 -15.53
C ALA A 207 2.87 8.06 -16.53
N THR A 208 2.49 6.90 -16.03
CA THR A 208 1.63 5.95 -16.74
C THR A 208 0.19 6.45 -16.70
N ASN A 209 -0.30 7.01 -17.79
CA ASN A 209 -1.64 7.59 -17.88
C ASN A 209 -2.63 6.56 -18.43
N ASN A 210 -3.59 6.12 -17.61
CA ASN A 210 -4.55 5.07 -17.92
C ASN A 210 -5.95 5.65 -18.17
N ALA A 211 -6.57 5.26 -19.29
CA ALA A 211 -7.95 5.60 -19.58
C ALA A 211 -8.90 4.58 -18.91
N ALA A 212 -9.78 5.05 -18.06
CA ALA A 212 -10.80 4.24 -17.40
C ALA A 212 -12.09 4.06 -18.22
N GLY A 213 -12.14 4.64 -19.41
CA GLY A 213 -13.35 4.63 -20.24
C GLY A 213 -14.32 5.75 -19.84
N CYS A 214 -15.63 5.46 -19.86
CA CYS A 214 -16.68 6.42 -19.52
C CYS A 214 -17.24 6.06 -18.14
N LEU A 215 -16.71 6.71 -17.12
CA LEU A 215 -17.10 6.60 -15.70
C LEU A 215 -17.36 8.01 -15.16
N ASP A 216 -18.34 8.15 -14.29
CA ASP A 216 -18.51 9.37 -13.51
C ASP A 216 -17.34 9.53 -12.52
N HIS A 217 -17.09 10.73 -12.02
CA HIS A 217 -15.92 11.04 -11.18
C HIS A 217 -15.74 10.08 -10.00
N ASN A 218 -16.81 9.78 -9.28
CA ASN A 218 -16.76 8.89 -8.12
C ASN A 218 -16.83 7.40 -8.49
N GLU A 219 -17.25 7.05 -9.70
CA GLU A 219 -17.23 5.65 -10.17
C GLU A 219 -15.80 5.13 -10.32
N LEU A 220 -14.79 6.00 -10.51
CA LEU A 220 -13.39 5.65 -10.51
C LEU A 220 -12.94 4.92 -9.21
N LEU A 221 -13.63 5.16 -8.09
CA LEU A 221 -13.33 4.55 -6.79
C LEU A 221 -13.80 3.09 -6.68
N GLY A 222 -14.78 2.68 -7.49
CA GLY A 222 -15.46 1.39 -7.39
C GLY A 222 -15.46 0.56 -8.66
N ASP A 223 -14.84 1.04 -9.75
CA ASP A 223 -14.75 0.29 -11.00
C ASP A 223 -13.72 -0.84 -10.90
N ASP A 224 -14.13 -2.04 -11.27
CA ASP A 224 -13.30 -3.25 -11.19
C ASP A 224 -12.02 -3.15 -12.04
N GLY A 225 -12.10 -2.51 -13.21
CA GLY A 225 -10.96 -2.33 -14.12
C GLY A 225 -9.93 -1.35 -13.55
N VAL A 226 -10.40 -0.25 -12.96
CA VAL A 226 -9.56 0.71 -12.24
C VAL A 226 -8.92 0.04 -11.03
N SER A 227 -9.70 -0.67 -10.21
CA SER A 227 -9.21 -1.40 -9.05
C SER A 227 -8.11 -2.40 -9.43
N GLN A 228 -8.35 -3.22 -10.45
CA GLN A 228 -7.36 -4.19 -10.93
C GLN A 228 -6.08 -3.50 -11.42
N GLY A 229 -6.21 -2.41 -12.17
CA GLY A 229 -5.07 -1.66 -12.69
C GLY A 229 -4.24 -1.04 -11.58
N VAL A 230 -4.88 -0.40 -10.59
CA VAL A 230 -4.21 0.19 -9.41
C VAL A 230 -3.44 -0.86 -8.62
N ARG A 231 -4.09 -1.98 -8.30
CA ARG A 231 -3.46 -3.06 -7.53
C ARG A 231 -2.28 -3.71 -8.28
N ALA A 232 -2.40 -3.88 -9.59
CA ALA A 232 -1.32 -4.38 -10.42
C ALA A 232 -0.14 -3.40 -10.49
N PHE A 233 -0.40 -2.10 -10.51
CA PHE A 233 0.63 -1.06 -10.52
C PHE A 233 1.40 -1.02 -9.19
N VAL A 234 0.70 -1.01 -8.06
CA VAL A 234 1.28 -0.99 -6.71
C VAL A 234 2.05 -2.29 -6.38
N ALA A 235 1.73 -3.41 -7.03
CA ALA A 235 2.41 -4.69 -6.82
C ALA A 235 3.62 -4.93 -7.75
N SER A 236 3.99 -3.96 -8.62
CA SER A 236 4.99 -4.15 -9.70
C SER A 236 6.48 -3.95 -9.30
#